data_a1838ede2f842d552521fe1999218b16
#
_entry.id   a1838ede2f842d552521fe1999218b16
#
_cell.length_a   1.000
_cell.length_b   1.000
_cell.length_c   1.000
_cell.angle_alpha   90.00
_cell.angle_beta   90.00
_cell.angle_gamma   90.00
#
_symmetry.space_group_name_H-M   'P 1'
#
loop_
_entity.id
_entity.type
_entity.pdbx_description
1 polymer ?
#
loop_
_entity_poly.entity_id
_entity_poly.type
_entity_poly.pdbx_seq_one_letter_code
_entity_poly.pdbx_strand_id
1 'polypeptide(L)'
;MGRGKAAVHCNIRPWLSAKADCKEGRFIQIGNSLLLSEQMGKLKPGARYLYLCMTMEAGGKREFTFPASSAEKYHIPPSSFDRFKVELIDAGFIR
;
A
#
# COMPACT_ATOMS: atom_id res chain seq x y z
N MET A 1 32.03 -1.07 4.10
CA MET A 1 31.36 -0.93 4.02
C MET A 1 30.78 -0.85 3.71
N GLY A 2 30.75 -0.82 3.38
CA GLY A 2 30.07 -0.63 3.05
C GLY A 2 29.74 -0.59 2.49
N ARG A 3 29.80 -0.89 2.08
CA ARG A 3 29.27 -0.86 1.45
C ARG A 3 28.24 -1.01 1.36
N GLY A 4 28.30 -1.53 1.27
CA GLY A 4 26.95 -1.83 0.85
C GLY A 4 26.06 -0.70 0.94
N LYS A 5 26.60 0.31 0.89
CA LYS A 5 25.87 1.53 1.02
C LYS A 5 25.75 2.28 -0.26
N ALA A 6 25.66 1.56 -1.33
CA ALA A 6 25.43 2.24 -2.60
C ALA A 6 24.19 3.11 -2.47
N ALA A 7 24.32 4.37 -2.75
CA ALA A 7 23.19 5.26 -2.76
C ALA A 7 22.25 4.90 -3.89
N VAL A 8 20.96 4.86 -3.60
CA VAL A 8 19.98 4.61 -4.63
C VAL A 8 19.39 5.93 -5.07
N HIS A 9 19.57 6.24 -6.33
CA HIS A 9 19.02 7.47 -6.89
C HIS A 9 17.72 7.16 -7.58
N CYS A 10 16.66 7.78 -7.07
CA CYS A 10 15.36 7.54 -7.62
C CYS A 10 15.07 8.56 -8.71
N ASN A 11 15.16 8.14 -9.95
CA ASN A 11 14.87 8.99 -11.09
C ASN A 11 13.40 9.04 -11.42
N ILE A 12 12.61 8.47 -10.56
CA ILE A 12 11.17 8.44 -10.75
C ILE A 12 10.61 9.79 -10.33
N ARG A 13 9.49 10.12 -10.93
CA ARG A 13 8.84 11.41 -10.71
C ARG A 13 8.47 11.63 -9.24
N PRO A 14 7.99 12.84 -8.93
CA PRO A 14 7.67 13.20 -7.53
C PRO A 14 6.70 12.27 -6.80
N TRP A 15 6.18 11.25 -7.46
CA TRP A 15 5.33 10.26 -6.78
C TRP A 15 5.97 9.71 -5.52
N LEU A 16 7.30 9.60 -5.52
CA LEU A 16 8.01 9.04 -4.40
C LEU A 16 8.55 10.11 -3.46
N SER A 17 8.06 11.32 -3.59
CA SER A 17 8.48 12.37 -2.69
C SER A 17 8.00 12.08 -1.28
N ALA A 18 8.87 12.28 -0.30
CA ALA A 18 8.51 12.15 1.09
C ALA A 18 7.88 13.43 1.63
N LYS A 19 7.84 14.48 0.84
CA LYS A 19 7.31 15.75 1.28
C LYS A 19 5.81 15.81 1.09
N ALA A 20 5.16 16.49 2.02
CA ALA A 20 3.72 16.64 1.95
C ALA A 20 3.27 17.53 0.79
N ASP A 21 4.17 18.30 0.24
CA ASP A 21 3.84 19.24 -0.84
C ASP A 21 4.13 18.67 -2.22
N CYS A 22 4.19 17.34 -2.35
CA CYS A 22 4.36 16.74 -3.66
C CYS A 22 3.19 17.14 -4.55
N LYS A 23 3.42 17.09 -5.86
CA LYS A 23 2.44 17.63 -6.81
C LYS A 23 1.37 16.64 -7.23
N GLU A 24 1.27 15.53 -6.50
CA GLU A 24 0.21 14.57 -6.76
C GLU A 24 -1.11 15.07 -6.23
N GLY A 25 -2.16 14.97 -7.03
CA GLY A 25 -3.50 15.33 -6.59
C GLY A 25 -4.09 14.34 -5.61
N ARG A 26 -3.65 13.09 -5.65
CA ARG A 26 -4.08 12.06 -4.72
C ARG A 26 -2.88 11.31 -4.20
N PHE A 27 -2.81 11.20 -2.90
CA PHE A 27 -1.70 10.49 -2.28
C PHE A 27 -2.14 10.04 -0.89
N ILE A 28 -1.37 9.13 -0.30
CA ILE A 28 -1.58 8.73 1.08
C ILE A 28 -0.31 8.99 1.85
N GLN A 29 -0.47 9.21 3.15
CA GLN A 29 0.65 9.31 4.07
C GLN A 29 0.71 8.04 4.89
N ILE A 30 1.88 7.45 4.98
CA ILE A 30 2.07 6.20 5.69
C ILE A 30 3.04 6.42 6.82
N GLY A 31 2.59 6.11 8.03
CA GLY A 31 3.45 6.22 9.18
C GLY A 31 4.47 5.11 9.21
N ASN A 32 5.68 5.44 9.60
CA ASN A 32 6.74 4.45 9.69
C ASN A 32 6.39 3.32 10.63
N SER A 33 5.64 3.61 11.70
CA SER A 33 5.23 2.58 12.65
C SER A 33 4.38 1.51 12.01
N LEU A 34 3.58 1.86 11.00
CA LEU A 34 2.80 0.87 10.29
C LEU A 34 3.71 -0.10 9.55
N LEU A 35 4.69 0.43 8.84
CA LEU A 35 5.60 -0.41 8.05
C LEU A 35 6.43 -1.33 8.91
N LEU A 36 6.73 -0.91 10.14
CA LEU A 36 7.54 -1.69 11.06
C LEU A 36 6.72 -2.58 11.97
N SER A 37 5.41 -2.51 11.91
CA SER A 37 4.54 -3.26 12.82
C SER A 37 4.61 -4.76 12.55
N GLU A 38 4.36 -5.54 13.60
CA GLU A 38 4.30 -7.00 13.46
C GLU A 38 3.14 -7.41 12.57
N GLN A 39 2.03 -6.69 12.67
CA GLN A 39 0.86 -7.00 11.86
C GLN A 39 1.18 -6.88 10.38
N MET A 40 1.87 -5.81 10.00
CA MET A 40 2.27 -5.63 8.61
C MET A 40 3.27 -6.71 8.20
N GLY A 41 4.17 -7.07 9.12
CA GLY A 41 5.19 -8.08 8.84
C GLY A 41 4.61 -9.47 8.60
N LYS A 42 3.43 -9.76 9.10
CA LYS A 42 2.78 -11.05 8.89
C LYS A 42 2.09 -11.16 7.55
N LEU A 43 1.89 -10.05 6.87
CA LEU A 43 1.24 -10.05 5.57
C LEU A 43 2.24 -10.37 4.48
N LYS A 44 1.78 -11.09 3.47
CA LYS A 44 2.58 -11.26 2.25
C LYS A 44 2.57 -9.96 1.46
N PRO A 45 3.61 -9.74 0.64
CA PRO A 45 3.73 -8.47 -0.09
C PRO A 45 2.48 -8.09 -0.89
N GLY A 46 1.80 -9.06 -1.50
CA GLY A 46 0.60 -8.76 -2.26
C GLY A 46 -0.50 -8.18 -1.41
N ALA A 47 -0.69 -8.74 -0.21
CA ALA A 47 -1.71 -8.22 0.69
C ALA A 47 -1.35 -6.82 1.19
N ARG A 48 -0.07 -6.58 1.42
CA ARG A 48 0.38 -5.23 1.79
C ARG A 48 0.05 -4.23 0.70
N TYR A 49 0.31 -4.61 -0.54
CA TYR A 49 0.01 -3.75 -1.67
C TYR A 49 -1.49 -3.48 -1.77
N LEU A 50 -2.31 -4.51 -1.60
CA LEU A 50 -3.75 -4.33 -1.64
C LEU A 50 -4.21 -3.35 -0.57
N TYR A 51 -3.66 -3.46 0.64
CA TYR A 51 -4.02 -2.56 1.71
C TYR A 51 -3.70 -1.10 1.35
N LEU A 52 -2.55 -0.87 0.73
CA LEU A 52 -2.19 0.48 0.30
C LEU A 52 -3.16 1.00 -0.77
N CYS A 53 -3.54 0.14 -1.69
CA CYS A 53 -4.50 0.53 -2.72
C CYS A 53 -5.86 0.86 -2.12
N MET A 54 -6.28 0.09 -1.13
CA MET A 54 -7.54 0.34 -0.43
C MET A 54 -7.50 1.68 0.31
N THR A 55 -6.39 1.97 1.00
CA THR A 55 -6.27 3.26 1.67
C THR A 55 -6.33 4.42 0.69
N MET A 56 -5.71 4.24 -0.45
CA MET A 56 -5.73 5.27 -1.49
C MET A 56 -7.16 5.53 -1.97
N GLU A 57 -7.91 4.46 -2.24
CA GLU A 57 -9.29 4.60 -2.72
C GLU A 57 -10.21 5.12 -1.62
N ALA A 58 -9.94 4.78 -0.38
CA ALA A 58 -10.78 5.22 0.73
C ALA A 58 -10.71 6.72 0.95
N GLY A 59 -9.61 7.35 0.59
CA GLY A 59 -9.48 8.79 0.73
C GLY A 59 -9.65 9.28 2.16
N GLY A 60 -9.18 8.49 3.13
CA GLY A 60 -9.28 8.86 4.53
C GLY A 60 -10.55 8.41 5.23
N LYS A 61 -11.46 7.76 4.50
CA LYS A 61 -12.69 7.28 5.09
C LYS A 61 -12.47 5.91 5.73
N ARG A 62 -13.19 5.67 6.83
CA ARG A 62 -13.09 4.38 7.52
C ARG A 62 -13.93 3.31 6.84
N GLU A 63 -15.02 3.72 6.22
CA GLU A 63 -15.88 2.80 5.48
C GLU A 63 -15.82 3.17 4.01
N PHE A 64 -15.59 2.17 3.19
CA PHE A 64 -15.42 2.41 1.77
C PHE A 64 -15.75 1.14 0.99
N THR A 65 -15.93 1.31 -0.30
CA THR A 65 -16.20 0.22 -1.21
C THR A 65 -14.95 -0.02 -2.05
N PHE A 66 -14.56 -1.28 -2.17
CA PHE A 66 -13.42 -1.64 -3.01
C PHE A 66 -13.77 -2.89 -3.82
N PRO A 67 -14.43 -2.70 -4.97
CA PRO A 67 -14.83 -3.83 -5.80
C PRO A 67 -13.66 -4.40 -6.59
N ALA A 68 -13.90 -5.54 -7.20
CA ALA A 68 -12.86 -6.19 -8.02
C ALA A 68 -12.35 -5.28 -9.13
N SER A 69 -13.21 -4.41 -9.65
CA SER A 69 -12.78 -3.47 -10.71
C SER A 69 -11.71 -2.51 -10.19
N SER A 70 -11.78 -2.13 -8.91
CA SER A 70 -10.74 -1.29 -8.33
C SER A 70 -9.43 -2.05 -8.23
N ALA A 71 -9.48 -3.32 -7.84
CA ALA A 71 -8.27 -4.14 -7.79
C ALA A 71 -7.64 -4.24 -9.19
N GLU A 72 -8.46 -4.40 -10.21
CA GLU A 72 -7.97 -4.47 -11.57
C GLU A 72 -7.26 -3.18 -11.98
N LYS A 73 -7.81 -2.05 -11.57
CA LYS A 73 -7.21 -0.75 -11.86
C LYS A 73 -5.79 -0.67 -11.31
N TYR A 74 -5.54 -1.32 -10.18
CA TYR A 74 -4.23 -1.32 -9.56
C TYR A 74 -3.40 -2.55 -9.94
N HIS A 75 -3.82 -3.24 -11.00
CA HIS A 75 -3.08 -4.38 -11.56
C HIS A 75 -3.06 -5.60 -10.66
N ILE A 76 -4.12 -5.79 -9.89
CA ILE A 76 -4.27 -6.97 -9.04
C ILE A 76 -5.24 -7.94 -9.72
N PRO A 77 -4.78 -9.14 -10.11
CA PRO A 77 -5.67 -10.10 -10.74
C PRO A 77 -6.80 -10.55 -9.82
N PRO A 78 -7.96 -10.91 -10.35
CA PRO A 78 -9.10 -11.29 -9.50
C PRO A 78 -8.81 -12.40 -8.50
N SER A 79 -8.09 -13.44 -8.92
CA SER A 79 -7.78 -14.56 -8.02
C SER A 79 -6.87 -14.11 -6.89
N SER A 80 -5.93 -13.23 -7.20
CA SER A 80 -5.05 -12.68 -6.18
C SER A 80 -5.80 -11.75 -5.23
N PHE A 81 -6.73 -10.97 -5.78
CA PHE A 81 -7.52 -10.05 -4.96
C PHE A 81 -8.27 -10.78 -3.85
N ASP A 82 -8.93 -11.88 -4.19
CA ASP A 82 -9.68 -12.65 -3.19
C ASP A 82 -8.75 -13.17 -2.10
N ARG A 83 -7.62 -13.70 -2.50
CA ARG A 83 -6.66 -14.27 -1.56
C ARG A 83 -6.08 -13.21 -0.63
N PHE A 84 -5.69 -12.06 -1.19
CA PHE A 84 -5.13 -10.98 -0.39
C PHE A 84 -6.19 -10.39 0.54
N LYS A 85 -7.42 -10.32 0.07
CA LYS A 85 -8.52 -9.78 0.89
C LYS A 85 -8.74 -10.64 2.13
N VAL A 86 -8.76 -11.95 1.96
CA VAL A 86 -8.91 -12.86 3.09
C VAL A 86 -7.76 -12.68 4.07
N GLU A 87 -6.56 -12.53 3.56
CA GLU A 87 -5.39 -12.35 4.39
C GLU A 87 -5.50 -11.07 5.23
N LEU A 88 -5.98 -9.99 4.63
CA LEU A 88 -6.16 -8.73 5.35
C LEU A 88 -7.26 -8.83 6.41
N ILE A 89 -8.32 -9.57 6.11
CA ILE A 89 -9.38 -9.79 7.09
C ILE A 89 -8.85 -10.58 8.27
N ASP A 90 -8.13 -11.66 7.99
CA ASP A 90 -7.60 -12.52 9.04
C ASP A 90 -6.60 -11.79 9.93
N ALA A 91 -5.87 -10.86 9.36
CA ALA A 91 -4.89 -10.08 10.13
C ALA A 91 -5.51 -8.89 10.85
N GLY A 92 -6.80 -8.64 10.64
CA GLY A 92 -7.50 -7.58 11.34
C GLY A 92 -7.39 -6.20 10.71
N PHE A 93 -6.86 -6.11 9.50
CA PHE A 93 -6.72 -4.81 8.83
C PHE A 93 -8.04 -4.31 8.28
N ILE A 94 -8.90 -5.20 7.85
CA ILE A 94 -10.21 -4.85 7.29
C ILE A 94 -11.25 -5.84 7.79
N ARG A 95 -12.49 -5.53 7.54
CA ARG A 95 -13.60 -6.40 7.89
C ARG A 95 -14.53 -6.61 6.71
#